data_b5fb98cc7568ea9f5276432a8473e108
#
_entry.id   b5fb98cc7568ea9f5276432a8473e108
#
_cell.length_a   1.000
_cell.length_b   1.000
_cell.length_c   1.000
_cell.angle_alpha   90.00
_cell.angle_beta   90.00
_cell.angle_gamma   90.00
#
_symmetry.space_group_name_H-M   'P 1'
#
loop_
_entity.id
_entity.type
_entity.pdbx_description
1 polymer ?
#
loop_
_entity_poly.entity_id
_entity_poly.type
_entity_poly.pdbx_seq_one_letter_code
_entity_poly.pdbx_strand_id
1 'polypeptide(L)'
;NDKSIDVKAIFEPEYGIWGVDDSRAKLSGGKKVDPISGAKIFNLLKRSLYPPDWILKELDLIVIDIQDTGSRYSTFIASITKLFESASRHKIPILVLDRPNPIGGLKIEGPLPRTSYQSFEAYHLLPIRHGMTIGEILLMVNEMGWAKDLLRVDLNICLLYTSDAADETCR
;
A
#
# COMPACT_ATOMS: atom_id res chain seq x y z
N ASN A 1 5.55 13.58 18.70
CA ASN A 1 4.20 13.06 18.97
C ASN A 1 3.22 14.24 18.95
N ASP A 2 2.61 14.47 17.80
CA ASP A 2 1.52 15.44 17.70
C ASP A 2 0.28 14.83 18.37
N LYS A 3 -0.22 15.49 19.41
CA LYS A 3 -1.39 15.02 20.17
C LYS A 3 -2.71 15.21 19.43
N SER A 4 -2.69 15.91 18.30
CA SER A 4 -3.89 16.09 17.45
C SER A 4 -4.16 14.88 16.56
N ILE A 5 -3.18 13.96 16.39
CA ILE A 5 -3.29 12.76 15.60
C ILE A 5 -3.37 11.53 16.50
N ASP A 6 -4.45 10.78 16.37
CA ASP A 6 -4.66 9.52 17.09
C ASP A 6 -4.46 8.34 16.15
N VAL A 7 -3.33 7.66 16.25
CA VAL A 7 -3.00 6.49 15.43
C VAL A 7 -3.71 5.26 15.97
N LYS A 8 -4.82 4.88 15.36
CA LYS A 8 -5.66 3.75 15.78
C LYS A 8 -5.10 2.38 15.41
N ALA A 9 -4.51 2.29 14.22
CA ALA A 9 -4.05 1.04 13.66
C ALA A 9 -2.83 1.21 12.78
N ILE A 10 -2.03 0.15 12.69
CA ILE A 10 -0.94 0.00 11.74
C ILE A 10 -1.23 -1.27 10.93
N PHE A 11 -1.31 -1.14 9.61
CA PHE A 11 -1.49 -2.24 8.68
C PHE A 11 -0.13 -2.60 8.09
N GLU A 12 0.43 -3.71 8.51
CA GLU A 12 1.73 -4.16 8.03
C GLU A 12 1.59 -5.12 6.84
N PRO A 13 2.38 -4.92 5.76
CA PRO A 13 2.48 -5.88 4.67
C PRO A 13 3.33 -7.08 5.08
N GLU A 14 3.71 -7.90 4.08
CA GLU A 14 4.73 -8.93 4.22
C GLU A 14 6.00 -8.35 4.87
N TYR A 15 6.68 -9.08 5.70
CA TYR A 15 7.87 -8.68 6.47
C TYR A 15 7.62 -7.71 7.64
N GLY A 16 6.40 -7.23 7.87
CA GLY A 16 6.06 -6.35 8.98
C GLY A 16 6.66 -4.95 8.89
N ILE A 17 6.36 -4.10 9.87
CA ILE A 17 6.82 -2.69 9.91
C ILE A 17 8.32 -2.55 10.18
N TRP A 18 8.97 -3.58 10.72
CA TRP A 18 10.41 -3.58 11.01
C TRP A 18 11.25 -4.31 9.95
N GLY A 19 10.64 -4.77 8.85
CA GLY A 19 11.35 -5.46 7.78
C GLY A 19 11.94 -6.83 8.15
N VAL A 20 11.55 -7.37 9.27
CA VAL A 20 11.97 -8.70 9.73
C VAL A 20 10.81 -9.65 9.61
N ASP A 21 10.99 -10.74 8.87
CA ASP A 21 10.00 -11.81 8.87
C ASP A 21 9.94 -12.43 10.26
N ASP A 22 8.95 -12.05 11.01
CA ASP A 22 8.61 -12.58 12.32
C ASP A 22 7.99 -14.00 12.24
N SER A 23 8.19 -14.69 11.10
CA SER A 23 7.76 -16.08 10.91
C SER A 23 8.40 -17.02 11.95
N ARG A 24 9.53 -16.61 12.52
CA ARG A 24 10.20 -17.31 13.65
C ARG A 24 9.68 -16.87 15.02
N ALA A 25 9.16 -15.69 15.16
CA ALA A 25 8.43 -15.34 16.35
C ALA A 25 7.12 -16.15 16.31
N LYS A 26 7.04 -17.19 17.08
CA LYS A 26 5.80 -17.84 17.49
C LYS A 26 4.95 -16.82 18.25
N LEU A 27 4.48 -15.82 17.54
CA LEU A 27 3.51 -14.88 18.06
C LEU A 27 2.18 -15.64 18.09
N SER A 28 2.10 -16.48 19.11
CA SER A 28 0.83 -16.86 19.70
C SER A 28 -0.07 -15.65 19.66
N GLY A 29 -1.13 -15.69 18.88
CA GLY A 29 -2.38 -14.94 18.91
C GLY A 29 -2.51 -13.62 19.69
N GLY A 30 -1.43 -13.01 20.13
CA GLY A 30 -1.38 -11.77 20.88
C GLY A 30 -1.61 -10.58 19.97
N LYS A 31 -2.47 -9.70 20.41
CA LYS A 31 -2.67 -8.38 19.78
C LYS A 31 -1.34 -7.64 19.79
N LYS A 32 -0.69 -7.53 18.63
CA LYS A 32 0.48 -6.68 18.49
C LYS A 32 0.03 -5.23 18.67
N VAL A 33 0.74 -4.53 19.53
CA VAL A 33 0.53 -3.10 19.78
C VAL A 33 1.87 -2.41 19.59
N ASP A 34 1.87 -1.33 18.85
CA ASP A 34 3.06 -0.49 18.71
C ASP A 34 3.38 0.16 20.06
N PRO A 35 4.61 -0.01 20.59
CA PRO A 35 4.97 0.52 21.90
C PRO A 35 5.05 2.04 21.96
N ILE A 36 5.14 2.72 20.81
CA ILE A 36 5.29 4.18 20.73
C ILE A 36 3.93 4.86 20.68
N SER A 37 3.06 4.41 19.77
CA SER A 37 1.75 5.02 19.55
C SER A 37 0.62 4.34 20.32
N GLY A 38 0.81 3.09 20.75
CA GLY A 38 -0.27 2.26 21.31
C GLY A 38 -1.21 1.69 20.24
N ALA A 39 -0.94 1.94 18.97
CA ALA A 39 -1.78 1.48 17.86
C ALA A 39 -1.78 -0.05 17.72
N LYS A 40 -2.90 -0.62 17.35
CA LYS A 40 -3.02 -2.05 17.06
C LYS A 40 -2.37 -2.38 15.73
N ILE A 41 -1.54 -3.43 15.70
CA ILE A 41 -0.85 -3.87 14.49
C ILE A 41 -1.59 -5.06 13.86
N PHE A 42 -1.93 -4.92 12.59
CA PHE A 42 -2.61 -5.94 11.78
C PHE A 42 -1.71 -6.36 10.62
N ASN A 43 -1.37 -7.64 10.55
CA ASN A 43 -0.67 -8.18 9.38
C ASN A 43 -1.69 -8.59 8.32
N LEU A 44 -1.61 -7.97 7.14
CA LEU A 44 -2.56 -8.17 6.04
C LEU A 44 -2.33 -9.45 5.25
N LEU A 45 -1.21 -10.16 5.44
CA LEU A 45 -0.94 -11.43 4.75
C LEU A 45 -1.26 -12.68 5.57
N LYS A 46 -1.02 -12.63 6.88
CA LYS A 46 -1.06 -13.86 7.71
C LYS A 46 -2.47 -14.33 8.09
N ARG A 47 -3.43 -13.43 8.24
CA ARG A 47 -4.79 -13.79 8.71
C ARG A 47 -5.91 -13.36 7.76
N SER A 48 -5.75 -12.22 7.13
CA SER A 48 -6.72 -11.68 6.20
C SER A 48 -6.01 -10.70 5.29
N LEU A 49 -6.31 -10.75 4.01
CA LEU A 49 -5.85 -9.77 3.04
C LEU A 49 -6.51 -8.40 3.23
N TYR A 50 -7.55 -8.33 4.06
CA TYR A 50 -8.33 -7.14 4.32
C TYR A 50 -8.30 -6.78 5.80
N PRO A 51 -8.20 -5.47 6.14
CA PRO A 51 -8.40 -5.01 7.49
C PRO A 51 -9.80 -5.37 8.03
N PRO A 52 -9.94 -5.64 9.33
CA PRO A 52 -11.25 -5.87 9.93
C PRO A 52 -12.15 -4.63 9.85
N ASP A 53 -13.42 -4.82 9.51
CA ASP A 53 -14.38 -3.72 9.36
C ASP A 53 -14.55 -2.87 10.62
N TRP A 54 -14.42 -3.48 11.80
CA TRP A 54 -14.61 -2.76 13.06
C TRP A 54 -13.52 -1.70 13.30
N ILE A 55 -12.28 -1.93 12.81
CA ILE A 55 -11.24 -0.89 12.92
C ILE A 55 -11.40 0.17 11.83
N LEU A 56 -11.80 -0.23 10.63
CA LEU A 56 -12.00 0.71 9.53
C LEU A 56 -13.06 1.76 9.86
N LYS A 57 -14.10 1.40 10.61
CA LYS A 57 -15.15 2.34 11.06
C LYS A 57 -14.66 3.39 12.04
N GLU A 58 -13.49 3.21 12.63
CA GLU A 58 -12.88 4.15 13.58
C GLU A 58 -11.87 5.09 12.92
N LEU A 59 -11.66 4.97 11.58
CA LEU A 59 -10.65 5.71 10.85
C LEU A 59 -11.25 6.87 10.05
N ASP A 60 -10.65 8.04 10.19
CA ASP A 60 -10.96 9.22 9.38
C ASP A 60 -10.06 9.32 8.14
N LEU A 61 -8.89 8.68 8.17
CA LEU A 61 -7.88 8.73 7.13
C LEU A 61 -7.01 7.47 7.17
N ILE A 62 -6.61 6.99 6.00
CA ILE A 62 -5.56 5.98 5.87
C ILE A 62 -4.34 6.63 5.23
N VAL A 63 -3.18 6.49 5.87
CA VAL A 63 -1.90 6.96 5.34
C VAL A 63 -1.11 5.75 4.84
N ILE A 64 -0.69 5.80 3.58
CA ILE A 64 0.17 4.79 2.96
C ILE A 64 1.60 5.33 2.92
N ASP A 65 2.46 4.75 3.75
CA ASP A 65 3.89 5.06 3.85
C ASP A 65 4.70 3.79 3.62
N ILE A 66 4.91 3.43 2.37
CA ILE A 66 5.63 2.22 1.99
C ILE A 66 6.47 2.46 0.74
N GLN A 67 7.63 1.82 0.68
CA GLN A 67 8.50 1.84 -0.50
C GLN A 67 8.34 0.54 -1.27
N ASP A 68 7.84 0.62 -2.50
CA ASP A 68 7.85 -0.51 -3.43
C ASP A 68 9.24 -0.75 -4.01
N THR A 69 9.47 -1.97 -4.52
CA THR A 69 10.74 -2.36 -5.16
C THR A 69 10.86 -1.91 -6.61
N GLY A 70 9.77 -1.44 -7.21
CA GLY A 70 9.67 -1.09 -8.62
C GLY A 70 9.41 -2.27 -9.55
N SER A 71 9.25 -3.46 -8.99
CA SER A 71 9.00 -4.70 -9.71
C SER A 71 7.67 -5.32 -9.34
N ARG A 72 6.93 -5.82 -10.34
CA ARG A 72 5.67 -6.56 -10.16
C ARG A 72 5.76 -7.73 -9.19
N TYR A 73 6.94 -8.27 -8.95
CA TYR A 73 7.12 -9.39 -8.02
C TYR A 73 6.95 -8.99 -6.55
N SER A 74 6.92 -7.69 -6.27
CA SER A 74 6.63 -7.18 -4.94
C SER A 74 5.15 -7.39 -4.59
N THR A 75 4.90 -7.96 -3.42
CA THR A 75 3.54 -8.18 -2.89
C THR A 75 2.92 -6.90 -2.32
N PHE A 76 3.70 -5.83 -2.19
CA PHE A 76 3.25 -4.57 -1.59
C PHE A 76 2.11 -3.94 -2.39
N ILE A 77 2.20 -3.93 -3.72
CA ILE A 77 1.16 -3.39 -4.60
C ILE A 77 -0.18 -4.11 -4.36
N ALA A 78 -0.16 -5.44 -4.25
CA ALA A 78 -1.36 -6.22 -3.97
C ALA A 78 -1.94 -5.92 -2.58
N SER A 79 -1.08 -5.85 -1.55
CA SER A 79 -1.49 -5.53 -0.18
C SER A 79 -2.12 -4.14 -0.08
N ILE A 80 -1.51 -3.14 -0.72
CA ILE A 80 -2.02 -1.78 -0.76
C ILE A 80 -3.35 -1.71 -1.52
N THR A 81 -3.48 -2.46 -2.63
CA THR A 81 -4.75 -2.50 -3.36
C THR A 81 -5.87 -3.10 -2.52
N LYS A 82 -5.60 -4.13 -1.71
CA LYS A 82 -6.58 -4.69 -0.78
C LYS A 82 -7.00 -3.70 0.31
N LEU A 83 -6.06 -2.91 0.80
CA LEU A 83 -6.34 -1.82 1.72
C LEU A 83 -7.20 -0.73 1.04
N PHE A 84 -6.87 -0.39 -0.20
CA PHE A 84 -7.61 0.55 -1.02
C PHE A 84 -9.06 0.10 -1.26
N GLU A 85 -9.28 -1.19 -1.62
CA GLU A 85 -10.62 -1.78 -1.74
C GLU A 85 -11.42 -1.65 -0.44
N SER A 86 -10.77 -1.83 0.70
CA SER A 86 -11.41 -1.69 2.02
C SER A 86 -11.78 -0.25 2.34
N ALA A 87 -10.88 0.69 2.06
CA ALA A 87 -11.11 2.12 2.25
C ALA A 87 -12.28 2.61 1.40
N SER A 88 -12.36 2.16 0.15
CA SER A 88 -13.46 2.47 -0.76
C SER A 88 -14.82 2.06 -0.18
N ARG A 89 -14.94 0.83 0.30
CA ARG A 89 -16.21 0.34 0.89
C ARG A 89 -16.66 1.16 2.09
N HIS A 90 -15.71 1.69 2.85
CA HIS A 90 -15.96 2.50 4.04
C HIS A 90 -15.92 4.01 3.78
N LYS A 91 -15.65 4.44 2.53
CA LYS A 91 -15.51 5.84 2.12
C LYS A 91 -14.45 6.59 2.92
N ILE A 92 -13.36 5.91 3.26
CA ILE A 92 -12.24 6.50 3.98
C ILE A 92 -11.27 7.10 2.97
N PRO A 93 -10.90 8.39 3.10
CA PRO A 93 -9.90 9.00 2.24
C PRO A 93 -8.52 8.36 2.47
N ILE A 94 -7.69 8.39 1.42
CA ILE A 94 -6.33 7.85 1.44
C ILE A 94 -5.34 8.96 1.12
N LEU A 95 -4.28 9.05 1.92
CA LEU A 95 -3.10 9.86 1.68
C LEU A 95 -1.92 8.94 1.39
N VAL A 96 -1.30 9.09 0.22
CA VAL A 96 -0.11 8.36 -0.16
C VAL A 96 1.11 9.24 0.02
N LEU A 97 2.04 8.82 0.86
CA LEU A 97 3.35 9.43 1.00
C LEU A 97 4.28 8.80 -0.03
N ASP A 98 4.22 9.33 -1.24
CA ASP A 98 4.82 8.71 -2.42
C ASP A 98 6.34 8.95 -2.50
N ARG A 99 7.04 8.02 -3.11
CA ARG A 99 8.48 8.06 -3.31
C ARG A 99 8.84 7.63 -4.72
N PRO A 100 9.98 8.11 -5.25
CA PRO A 100 10.48 7.66 -6.54
C PRO A 100 10.64 6.14 -6.61
N ASN A 101 10.39 5.58 -7.78
CA ASN A 101 10.63 4.17 -8.05
C ASN A 101 12.14 3.89 -7.94
N PRO A 102 12.59 2.96 -7.07
CA PRO A 102 14.01 2.75 -6.79
C PRO A 102 14.83 2.23 -7.99
N ILE A 103 14.16 1.61 -8.96
CA ILE A 103 14.80 1.17 -10.20
C ILE A 103 14.52 2.10 -11.38
N GLY A 104 13.96 3.29 -11.10
CA GLY A 104 13.70 4.37 -12.05
C GLY A 104 12.40 4.24 -12.84
N GLY A 105 11.89 5.39 -13.31
CA GLY A 105 10.64 5.54 -14.05
C GLY A 105 10.77 5.56 -15.57
N LEU A 106 12.01 5.64 -16.12
CA LEU A 106 12.23 5.84 -17.56
C LEU A 106 12.11 4.57 -18.41
N LYS A 107 12.17 3.39 -17.80
CA LYS A 107 12.16 2.13 -18.51
C LYS A 107 11.02 1.23 -18.05
N ILE A 108 10.30 0.70 -19.02
CA ILE A 108 9.29 -0.33 -18.82
C ILE A 108 9.82 -1.61 -19.48
N GLU A 109 9.90 -2.71 -18.73
CA GLU A 109 10.53 -3.94 -19.20
C GLU A 109 9.76 -5.19 -18.75
N GLY A 110 9.81 -6.21 -19.59
CA GLY A 110 9.20 -7.51 -19.35
C GLY A 110 7.73 -7.60 -19.78
N PRO A 111 7.21 -8.83 -19.92
CA PRO A 111 5.86 -9.07 -20.38
C PRO A 111 4.80 -8.74 -19.32
N LEU A 112 3.61 -8.42 -19.78
CA LEU A 112 2.42 -8.41 -18.95
C LEU A 112 2.06 -9.84 -18.50
N PRO A 113 1.49 -10.03 -17.31
CA PRO A 113 0.98 -11.34 -16.92
C PRO A 113 -0.22 -11.70 -17.81
N ARG A 114 -0.36 -12.99 -18.13
CA ARG A 114 -1.59 -13.47 -18.75
C ARG A 114 -2.68 -13.49 -17.68
N THR A 115 -3.90 -13.13 -18.04
CA THR A 115 -5.04 -13.12 -17.11
C THR A 115 -5.29 -14.48 -16.44
N SER A 116 -4.98 -15.59 -17.13
CA SER A 116 -5.06 -16.94 -16.58
C SER A 116 -4.03 -17.25 -15.48
N TYR A 117 -3.00 -16.42 -15.33
CA TYR A 117 -1.93 -16.56 -14.34
C TYR A 117 -1.89 -15.40 -13.34
N GLN A 118 -3.02 -14.68 -13.19
CA GLN A 118 -3.12 -13.69 -12.11
C GLN A 118 -2.99 -14.38 -10.75
N SER A 119 -2.14 -13.82 -9.93
CA SER A 119 -1.86 -14.26 -8.56
C SER A 119 -1.77 -13.04 -7.64
N PHE A 120 -1.46 -13.27 -6.39
CA PHE A 120 -1.21 -12.16 -5.47
C PHE A 120 0.01 -11.33 -5.88
N GLU A 121 1.07 -11.95 -6.39
CA GLU A 121 2.28 -11.28 -6.91
C GLU A 121 2.05 -10.66 -8.30
N ALA A 122 1.07 -11.12 -9.04
CA ALA A 122 0.66 -10.59 -10.34
C ALA A 122 -0.77 -10.07 -10.29
N TYR A 123 -1.08 -9.28 -9.25
CA TYR A 123 -2.44 -8.83 -8.97
C TYR A 123 -2.98 -7.92 -10.07
N HIS A 124 -2.14 -7.03 -10.58
CA HIS A 124 -2.46 -6.14 -11.69
C HIS A 124 -1.72 -6.51 -12.98
N LEU A 125 -2.27 -6.09 -14.11
CA LEU A 125 -1.68 -6.29 -15.43
C LEU A 125 -0.52 -5.30 -15.66
N LEU A 126 0.50 -5.39 -14.81
CA LEU A 126 1.70 -4.58 -14.90
C LEU A 126 2.85 -5.35 -15.55
N PRO A 127 3.74 -4.72 -16.32
CA PRO A 127 4.98 -5.33 -16.76
C PRO A 127 5.89 -5.65 -15.56
N ILE A 128 6.91 -6.47 -15.76
CA ILE A 128 7.82 -6.86 -14.68
C ILE A 128 8.45 -5.61 -14.04
N ARG A 129 9.00 -4.73 -14.84
CA ARG A 129 9.43 -3.40 -14.45
C ARG A 129 8.40 -2.40 -14.94
N HIS A 130 7.63 -1.83 -14.05
CA HIS A 130 6.49 -0.98 -14.41
C HIS A 130 6.86 0.50 -14.57
N GLY A 131 7.98 0.95 -14.00
CA GLY A 131 8.44 2.33 -14.10
C GLY A 131 7.58 3.36 -13.37
N MET A 132 6.66 2.94 -12.53
CA MET A 132 5.72 3.81 -11.80
C MET A 132 6.03 3.87 -10.32
N THR A 133 5.66 4.97 -9.67
CA THR A 133 5.59 5.06 -8.20
C THR A 133 4.34 4.36 -7.67
N ILE A 134 4.27 4.16 -6.36
CA ILE A 134 3.04 3.62 -5.72
C ILE A 134 1.85 4.56 -5.95
N GLY A 135 2.07 5.87 -5.83
CA GLY A 135 1.05 6.87 -6.06
C GLY A 135 0.48 6.78 -7.48
N GLU A 136 1.33 6.68 -8.49
CA GLU A 136 0.92 6.52 -9.89
C GLU A 136 0.15 5.22 -10.13
N ILE A 137 0.58 4.11 -9.52
CA ILE A 137 -0.16 2.83 -9.60
C ILE A 137 -1.54 2.96 -8.96
N LEU A 138 -1.66 3.59 -7.80
CA LEU A 138 -2.95 3.76 -7.12
C LEU A 138 -3.88 4.71 -7.86
N LEU A 139 -3.36 5.77 -8.49
CA LEU A 139 -4.13 6.61 -9.41
C LEU A 139 -4.70 5.77 -10.55
N MET A 140 -3.86 4.95 -11.18
CA MET A 140 -4.28 4.09 -12.27
C MET A 140 -5.33 3.06 -11.81
N VAL A 141 -5.16 2.44 -10.64
CA VAL A 141 -6.14 1.52 -10.04
C VAL A 141 -7.48 2.21 -9.82
N ASN A 142 -7.45 3.46 -9.29
CA ASN A 142 -8.63 4.26 -9.01
C ASN A 142 -9.38 4.67 -10.28
N GLU A 143 -8.65 5.13 -11.30
CA GLU A 143 -9.24 5.62 -12.54
C GLU A 143 -9.70 4.51 -13.48
N MET A 144 -8.96 3.41 -13.57
CA MET A 144 -9.26 2.28 -14.46
C MET A 144 -10.24 1.27 -13.84
N GLY A 145 -10.64 1.45 -12.58
CA GLY A 145 -11.54 0.52 -11.90
C GLY A 145 -10.96 -0.88 -11.74
N TRP A 146 -9.65 -0.99 -11.59
CA TRP A 146 -8.96 -2.29 -11.45
C TRP A 146 -9.20 -2.96 -10.11
N ALA A 147 -9.61 -2.20 -9.13
CA ALA A 147 -10.03 -2.76 -7.86
C ALA A 147 -11.52 -3.10 -7.93
N LYS A 148 -11.86 -4.34 -7.66
CA LYS A 148 -13.23 -4.85 -7.76
C LYS A 148 -14.16 -4.10 -6.82
N ASP A 149 -15.35 -3.75 -7.31
CA ASP A 149 -16.45 -3.14 -6.55
C ASP A 149 -16.15 -1.73 -5.98
N LEU A 150 -15.25 -0.97 -6.61
CA LEU A 150 -14.85 0.33 -6.08
C LEU A 150 -15.75 1.49 -6.53
N LEU A 151 -16.26 2.16 -5.53
CA LEU A 151 -16.49 3.61 -5.60
C LEU A 151 -15.11 4.30 -5.64
N ARG A 152 -14.98 5.37 -6.43
CA ARG A 152 -13.75 6.17 -6.42
C ARG A 152 -13.42 6.60 -5.00
N VAL A 153 -12.15 6.42 -4.60
CA VAL A 153 -11.65 6.86 -3.32
C VAL A 153 -11.16 8.29 -3.44
N ASP A 154 -11.36 9.09 -2.41
CA ASP A 154 -10.67 10.36 -2.27
C ASP A 154 -9.18 10.07 -2.00
N LEU A 155 -8.40 10.15 -3.07
CA LEU A 155 -6.99 9.77 -3.11
C LEU A 155 -6.13 11.03 -3.21
N ASN A 156 -5.34 11.28 -2.18
CA ASN A 156 -4.37 12.37 -2.13
C ASN A 156 -2.96 11.80 -2.19
N ILE A 157 -2.13 12.33 -3.08
CA ILE A 157 -0.73 11.91 -3.23
C ILE A 157 0.18 13.05 -2.80
N CYS A 158 1.07 12.76 -1.85
CA CYS A 158 2.10 13.66 -1.39
C CYS A 158 3.47 13.08 -1.73
N LEU A 159 4.23 13.75 -2.59
CA LEU A 159 5.62 13.38 -2.88
C LEU A 159 6.50 13.76 -1.69
N LEU A 160 7.08 12.75 -1.03
CA LEU A 160 7.94 12.97 0.14
C LEU A 160 9.36 13.34 -0.23
N TYR A 161 9.80 13.00 -1.42
CA TYR A 161 11.16 13.23 -1.88
C TYR A 161 11.16 13.69 -3.33
N THR A 162 11.58 14.92 -3.53
CA THR A 162 11.98 15.45 -4.83
C THR A 162 13.50 15.54 -4.83
N SER A 163 14.21 14.77 -5.69
CA SER A 163 15.58 15.13 -5.99
C SER A 163 15.53 16.46 -6.75
N ASP A 164 16.47 17.35 -6.50
CA ASP A 164 16.55 18.68 -7.15
C ASP A 164 16.41 18.62 -8.70
N ALA A 165 16.69 17.44 -9.29
CA ALA A 165 16.53 17.18 -10.71
C ALA A 165 15.12 16.70 -11.12
N ALA A 166 14.29 16.23 -10.19
CA ALA A 166 12.93 15.75 -10.47
C ALA A 166 11.89 16.87 -10.24
N ASP A 167 12.23 17.88 -9.48
CA ASP A 167 11.31 18.96 -9.08
C ASP A 167 10.85 19.83 -10.27
N GLU A 168 11.62 19.90 -11.33
CA GLU A 168 11.26 20.66 -12.54
C GLU A 168 10.30 19.92 -13.48
N THR A 169 10.10 18.61 -13.30
CA THR A 169 9.28 17.76 -14.18
C THR A 169 7.96 17.29 -13.56
N CYS A 170 7.73 17.54 -12.27
CA CYS A 170 6.51 17.14 -11.54
C CYS A 170 5.59 18.34 -11.25
N ARG A 171 5.44 19.24 -12.21
CA ARG A 171 4.41 20.31 -12.17
C ARG A 171 3.28 20.02 -13.13
#